data_ad0e3b318ebe1cf38f326d451464fb7c
#
_entry.id   ad0e3b318ebe1cf38f326d451464fb7c
#
_cell.length_a   1.000
_cell.length_b   1.000
_cell.length_c   1.000
_cell.angle_alpha   90.00
_cell.angle_beta   90.00
_cell.angle_gamma   90.00
#
_symmetry.space_group_name_H-M   'P 1'
#
loop_
_entity.id
_entity.type
_entity.pdbx_description
1 polymer ?
#
loop_
_entity_poly.entity_id
_entity_poly.type
_entity_poly.pdbx_seq_one_letter_code
_entity_poly.pdbx_strand_id
1 'polypeptide(L)' 'MPYQSIAELPKRQTDQYDQHQKEAFLKAFNNAYKEYAGDESQAFAVAHHAAKQAGKGGG' A
#
# COMPACT_ATOMS: atom_id res chain seq x y z
N MET A 1 -10.29 -6.61 6.87
CA MET A 1 -9.17 -5.82 6.39
C MET A 1 -7.99 -6.72 6.13
N PRO A 2 -7.39 -6.65 4.97
CA PRO A 2 -6.28 -7.54 4.64
C PRO A 2 -5.04 -7.32 5.49
N TYR A 3 -4.71 -6.06 5.82
CA TYR A 3 -3.57 -5.77 6.68
C TYR A 3 -3.97 -4.77 7.74
N GLN A 4 -3.56 -5.04 8.98
CA GLN A 4 -3.91 -4.16 10.10
C GLN A 4 -2.80 -3.17 10.42
N SER A 5 -1.58 -3.48 10.03
CA SER A 5 -0.45 -2.61 10.34
C SER A 5 0.63 -2.76 9.28
N ILE A 6 1.57 -1.82 9.29
CA ILE A 6 2.69 -1.84 8.37
C ILE A 6 3.49 -3.14 8.52
N ALA A 7 3.63 -3.64 9.74
CA ALA A 7 4.40 -4.85 9.99
C ALA A 7 3.82 -6.08 9.27
N GLU A 8 2.52 -6.06 8.96
CA GLU A 8 1.86 -7.17 8.28
C GLU A 8 2.02 -7.12 6.76
N LEU A 9 2.48 -6.01 6.22
CA LEU A 9 2.63 -5.87 4.78
C LEU A 9 3.68 -6.84 4.25
N PRO A 10 3.49 -7.35 3.02
CA PRO A 10 4.47 -8.26 2.43
C PRO A 10 5.78 -7.51 2.18
N LYS A 11 6.83 -7.95 2.85
CA LYS A 11 8.12 -7.27 2.78
C LYS A 11 8.66 -7.16 1.36
N ARG A 12 8.46 -8.20 0.55
CA ARG A 12 8.92 -8.17 -0.84
C ARG A 12 8.35 -6.99 -1.61
N GLN A 13 7.12 -6.60 -1.26
CA GLN A 13 6.45 -5.51 -1.96
C GLN A 13 6.84 -4.15 -1.39
N THR A 14 7.18 -4.08 -0.11
CA THR A 14 7.31 -2.81 0.58
C THR A 14 8.70 -2.47 1.07
N ASP A 15 9.67 -3.37 0.94
CA ASP A 15 11.04 -3.11 1.40
C ASP A 15 11.65 -1.88 0.75
N GLN A 16 11.25 -1.57 -0.46
CA GLN A 16 11.78 -0.43 -1.21
C GLN A 16 11.25 0.92 -0.72
N TYR A 17 10.25 0.87 0.17
CA TYR A 17 9.57 2.08 0.61
C TYR A 17 9.97 2.44 2.04
N ASP A 18 9.98 3.76 2.34
CA ASP A 18 10.21 4.21 3.71
C ASP A 18 8.91 4.15 4.51
N GLN A 19 8.98 4.54 5.78
CA GLN A 19 7.84 4.46 6.70
C GLN A 19 6.62 5.21 6.17
N HIS A 20 6.84 6.43 5.69
CA HIS A 20 5.74 7.26 5.17
C HIS A 20 5.08 6.60 3.96
N GLN A 21 5.90 6.06 3.06
CA GLN A 21 5.40 5.38 1.88
C GLN A 21 4.67 4.09 2.24
N LYS A 22 5.17 3.38 3.25
CA LYS A 22 4.50 2.16 3.71
C LYS A 22 3.13 2.46 4.29
N GLU A 23 2.98 3.58 4.98
CA GLU A 23 1.68 3.98 5.50
C GLU A 23 0.71 4.26 4.37
N ALA A 24 1.18 4.96 3.33
CA ALA A 24 0.35 5.22 2.17
C ALA A 24 -0.04 3.93 1.48
N PHE A 25 0.91 3.00 1.37
CA PHE A 25 0.67 1.69 0.78
C PHE A 25 -0.43 0.96 1.56
N LEU A 26 -0.30 0.92 2.88
CA LEU A 26 -1.26 0.23 3.74
C LEU A 26 -2.67 0.76 3.54
N LYS A 27 -2.82 2.07 3.63
CA LYS A 27 -4.14 2.69 3.49
C LYS A 27 -4.73 2.45 2.11
N ALA A 28 -3.93 2.64 1.08
CA ALA A 28 -4.40 2.48 -0.29
C ALA A 28 -4.76 1.03 -0.58
N PHE A 29 -3.94 0.09 -0.11
CA PHE A 29 -4.22 -1.32 -0.30
C PHE A 29 -5.55 -1.71 0.34
N ASN A 30 -5.74 -1.34 1.59
CA ASN A 30 -6.96 -1.71 2.30
C ASN A 30 -8.19 -1.11 1.64
N ASN A 31 -8.12 0.15 1.22
CA ASN A 31 -9.23 0.79 0.54
C ASN A 31 -9.53 0.12 -0.80
N ALA A 32 -8.51 -0.14 -1.59
CA ALA A 32 -8.69 -0.76 -2.89
C ALA A 32 -9.18 -2.19 -2.79
N TYR A 33 -8.68 -2.94 -1.81
CA TYR A 33 -9.12 -4.30 -1.58
C TYR A 33 -10.63 -4.35 -1.33
N LYS A 34 -11.10 -3.43 -0.51
CA LYS A 34 -12.52 -3.32 -0.21
C LYS A 34 -13.31 -2.88 -1.45
N GLU A 35 -12.80 -1.89 -2.15
CA GLU A 35 -13.49 -1.29 -3.30
C GLU A 35 -13.59 -2.25 -4.48
N TYR A 36 -12.56 -3.06 -4.68
CA TYR A 36 -12.51 -4.02 -5.80
C TYR A 36 -12.86 -5.43 -5.37
N ALA A 37 -13.61 -5.55 -4.27
CA ALA A 37 -14.16 -6.82 -3.81
C ALA A 37 -13.12 -7.93 -3.62
N GLY A 38 -11.99 -7.56 -3.05
CA GLY A 38 -10.96 -8.53 -2.72
C GLY A 38 -9.98 -8.87 -3.84
N ASP A 39 -9.95 -8.07 -4.89
CA ASP A 39 -9.00 -8.26 -5.99
C ASP A 39 -7.63 -7.74 -5.57
N GLU A 40 -6.74 -8.66 -5.17
CA GLU A 40 -5.42 -8.28 -4.69
C GLU A 40 -4.56 -7.64 -5.78
N SER A 41 -4.70 -8.06 -7.02
CA SER A 41 -3.93 -7.47 -8.11
C SER A 41 -4.22 -5.99 -8.26
N GLN A 42 -5.49 -5.63 -8.23
CA GLN A 42 -5.89 -4.23 -8.31
C GLN A 42 -5.43 -3.48 -7.06
N ALA A 43 -5.59 -4.11 -5.90
CA ALA A 43 -5.20 -3.47 -4.64
C ALA A 43 -3.71 -3.18 -4.60
N PHE A 44 -2.87 -4.11 -5.05
CA PHE A 44 -1.43 -3.87 -5.11
C PHE A 44 -1.07 -2.75 -6.08
N ALA A 45 -1.72 -2.71 -7.24
CA ALA A 45 -1.45 -1.67 -8.21
C ALA A 45 -1.75 -0.28 -7.63
N VAL A 46 -2.90 -0.15 -6.98
CA VAL A 46 -3.29 1.10 -6.33
C VAL A 46 -2.33 1.45 -5.21
N ALA A 47 -1.96 0.46 -4.40
CA ALA A 47 -1.08 0.68 -3.25
C ALA A 47 0.31 1.13 -3.69
N HIS A 48 0.87 0.51 -4.73
CA HIS A 48 2.18 0.93 -5.24
C HIS A 48 2.12 2.35 -5.79
N HIS A 49 1.07 2.68 -6.50
CA HIS A 49 0.90 4.03 -7.01
C HIS A 49 0.88 5.05 -5.85
N ALA A 50 0.10 4.75 -4.82
CA ALA A 50 -0.01 5.64 -3.67
C ALA A 50 1.33 5.80 -2.94
N ALA A 51 2.08 4.69 -2.79
CA ALA A 51 3.38 4.74 -2.13
C ALA A 51 4.36 5.59 -2.91
N LYS A 52 4.37 5.46 -4.22
CA LYS A 52 5.25 6.26 -5.07
C LYS A 52 4.90 7.74 -4.99
N GLN A 53 3.61 8.04 -4.98
CA GLN A 53 3.17 9.43 -4.86
C GLN A 53 3.56 10.02 -3.51
N ALA A 54 3.45 9.24 -2.45
CA ALA A 54 3.83 9.70 -1.11
C ALA A 54 5.31 10.02 -1.05
N GLY A 55 6.14 9.21 -1.69
CA GLY A 55 7.57 9.47 -1.74
C GLY A 55 7.90 10.76 -2.45
N LYS A 56 7.23 11.02 -3.56
CA LYS A 56 7.43 12.26 -4.31
C LYS A 56 6.95 13.46 -3.53
N GLY A 57 5.74 13.35 -3.00
CA GLY A 57 5.12 14.45 -2.30
C GLY A 57 5.80 14.78 -0.99
N GLY A 58 6.41 13.77 -0.38
CA GLY A 58 7.09 13.94 0.87
C GLY A 58 8.44 14.59 0.73
N GLY A 59 8.88 14.69 -0.51
CA GLY A 59 10.18 15.25 -0.93
C GLY A 59 10.82 16.10 0.01
#